data_d32560c92d2b8c7b715c447b0c99945e
#
_entry.id   d32560c92d2b8c7b715c447b0c99945e
#
_cell.length_a   1.000
_cell.length_b   1.000
_cell.length_c   1.000
_cell.angle_alpha   90.00
_cell.angle_beta   90.00
_cell.angle_gamma   90.00
#
_symmetry.space_group_name_H-M   'P 1'
#
loop_
_entity.id
_entity.type
_entity.pdbx_description
1 polymer ?
#
loop_
_entity_poly.entity_id
_entity_poly.type
_entity_poly.pdbx_seq_one_letter_code
_entity_poly.pdbx_strand_id
1 'polypeptide(L)'
;IVRTQDADLSHEGEHSFSDMGYDVYRLIKYKRSNSNTVIDQKPVVRRGQPLKAGDVIADGSATEKGELAVGANVVVAFMPWEGYNFEDAILISERLVRDDILTSIHIQEFSLEARDTKLGKEEITQDIPNKSEEALLNLDDEGVVQIGSCIDPWDILVGKVTPKGESELGPEEKLLRAIFGDKAGDFKDASLE
;
A
#
# COMPACT_ATOMS: atom_id res chain seq x y z
N ILE A 1 7.70 -11.03 -23.11
CA ILE A 1 8.62 -11.98 -23.74
C ILE A 1 8.90 -11.48 -25.14
N VAL A 2 10.15 -11.27 -25.48
CA VAL A 2 10.64 -10.88 -26.81
C VAL A 2 11.33 -12.08 -27.42
N ARG A 3 10.96 -12.44 -28.65
CA ARG A 3 11.63 -13.48 -29.41
C ARG A 3 12.79 -12.85 -30.17
N THR A 4 14.01 -13.36 -30.00
CA THR A 4 15.20 -12.96 -30.76
C THR A 4 15.17 -13.65 -32.12
N GLN A 5 15.41 -12.92 -33.20
CA GLN A 5 15.42 -13.47 -34.56
C GLN A 5 16.76 -14.04 -34.96
N ASP A 6 17.87 -13.55 -34.38
CA ASP A 6 19.22 -14.06 -34.58
C ASP A 6 19.88 -14.20 -33.23
N ALA A 7 19.92 -15.42 -32.70
CA ALA A 7 20.74 -15.75 -31.56
C ALA A 7 22.17 -15.99 -32.06
N ASP A 8 23.00 -14.96 -32.14
CA ASP A 8 24.43 -15.14 -32.09
C ASP A 8 24.78 -15.66 -30.68
N LEU A 9 25.02 -16.96 -30.62
CA LEU A 9 25.34 -17.75 -29.42
C LEU A 9 26.75 -17.43 -28.88
N SER A 10 27.06 -16.18 -28.60
CA SER A 10 28.35 -15.79 -28.03
C SER A 10 28.23 -14.74 -26.94
N HIS A 11 27.62 -15.10 -25.81
CA HIS A 11 27.94 -14.49 -24.51
C HIS A 11 27.88 -15.56 -23.42
N GLU A 12 29.04 -16.05 -23.04
CA GLU A 12 29.28 -16.82 -21.83
C GLU A 12 28.97 -15.92 -20.60
N GLY A 13 28.03 -16.32 -19.76
CA GLY A 13 27.81 -15.74 -18.44
C GLY A 13 26.37 -15.63 -18.03
N GLU A 14 25.99 -16.51 -17.10
CA GLU A 14 24.71 -16.60 -16.39
C GLU A 14 23.53 -17.20 -17.16
N HIS A 15 23.00 -18.30 -16.64
CA HIS A 15 21.86 -19.06 -17.13
C HIS A 15 20.62 -18.18 -17.30
N SER A 16 20.57 -17.48 -18.42
CA SER A 16 19.44 -16.71 -18.90
C SER A 16 18.63 -17.60 -19.84
N PHE A 17 17.32 -17.43 -19.86
CA PHE A 17 16.41 -18.06 -20.83
C PHE A 17 16.73 -17.68 -22.30
N SER A 18 17.80 -16.91 -22.53
CA SER A 18 18.33 -16.53 -23.85
C SER A 18 18.73 -17.71 -24.72
N ASP A 19 19.12 -18.84 -24.12
CA ASP A 19 19.50 -20.06 -24.85
C ASP A 19 18.36 -20.66 -25.70
N MET A 20 17.12 -20.25 -25.44
CA MET A 20 15.96 -20.67 -26.20
C MET A 20 15.48 -19.64 -27.27
N GLY A 21 16.23 -18.58 -27.50
CA GLY A 21 15.86 -17.53 -28.45
C GLY A 21 14.73 -16.62 -27.97
N TYR A 22 14.58 -16.46 -26.66
CA TYR A 22 13.58 -15.56 -26.03
C TYR A 22 14.20 -14.78 -24.88
N ASP A 23 13.94 -13.48 -24.86
CA ASP A 23 14.24 -12.62 -23.72
C ASP A 23 12.98 -12.40 -22.89
N VAL A 24 13.08 -12.58 -21.57
CA VAL A 24 11.98 -12.39 -20.64
C VAL A 24 12.23 -11.15 -19.79
N TYR A 25 11.43 -10.12 -20.04
CA TYR A 25 11.41 -8.90 -19.24
C TYR A 25 10.27 -8.97 -18.22
N ARG A 26 10.59 -8.95 -16.93
CA ARG A 26 9.60 -8.94 -15.85
C ARG A 26 9.30 -7.51 -15.48
N LEU A 27 8.04 -7.10 -15.64
CA LEU A 27 7.59 -5.76 -15.27
C LEU A 27 7.15 -5.74 -13.81
N ILE A 28 7.55 -4.69 -13.11
CA ILE A 28 7.19 -4.45 -11.71
C ILE A 28 5.86 -3.70 -11.68
N LYS A 29 4.94 -4.19 -10.85
CA LYS A 29 3.61 -3.60 -10.67
C LYS A 29 3.39 -3.28 -9.18
N TYR A 30 2.85 -2.10 -8.90
CA TYR A 30 2.40 -1.67 -7.58
C TYR A 30 3.42 -1.89 -6.45
N LYS A 31 4.70 -1.62 -6.73
CA LYS A 31 5.75 -1.69 -5.73
C LYS A 31 5.95 -0.31 -5.08
N ARG A 32 6.14 -0.30 -3.76
CA ARG A 32 6.47 0.91 -3.03
C ARG A 32 7.89 1.39 -3.37
N SER A 33 8.04 2.68 -3.69
CA SER A 33 9.33 3.35 -3.80
C SER A 33 9.83 3.85 -2.44
N ASN A 34 11.07 4.32 -2.36
CA ASN A 34 11.63 4.89 -1.13
C ASN A 34 10.86 6.14 -0.64
N SER A 35 10.18 6.85 -1.52
CA SER A 35 9.37 8.04 -1.20
C SER A 35 7.88 7.75 -1.07
N ASN A 36 7.49 6.49 -0.85
CA ASN A 36 6.10 6.03 -0.75
C ASN A 36 5.27 6.24 -2.02
N THR A 37 5.88 6.49 -3.15
CA THR A 37 5.20 6.55 -4.45
C THR A 37 5.12 5.15 -5.06
N VAL A 38 4.23 4.97 -6.03
CA VAL A 38 4.06 3.70 -6.73
C VAL A 38 5.10 3.53 -7.83
N ILE A 39 5.69 2.33 -7.91
CA ILE A 39 6.44 1.86 -9.07
C ILE A 39 5.50 0.93 -9.84
N ASP A 40 5.10 1.36 -11.03
CA ASP A 40 4.20 0.63 -11.91
C ASP A 40 4.72 0.70 -13.35
N GLN A 41 5.18 -0.42 -13.88
CA GLN A 41 5.72 -0.51 -15.23
C GLN A 41 4.66 -1.04 -16.18
N LYS A 42 4.50 -0.36 -17.31
CA LYS A 42 3.50 -0.69 -18.34
C LYS A 42 4.17 -1.01 -19.66
N PRO A 43 3.79 -2.10 -20.35
CA PRO A 43 4.32 -2.38 -21.68
C PRO A 43 3.79 -1.34 -22.69
N VAL A 44 4.68 -0.81 -23.51
CA VAL A 44 4.35 0.12 -24.61
C VAL A 44 4.16 -0.63 -25.91
N VAL A 45 4.79 -1.80 -26.03
CA VAL A 45 4.79 -2.63 -27.23
C VAL A 45 3.59 -3.55 -27.32
N ARG A 46 3.19 -3.87 -28.54
CA ARG A 46 2.07 -4.79 -28.81
C ARG A 46 2.58 -6.17 -29.22
N ARG A 47 1.74 -7.18 -29.03
CA ARG A 47 2.03 -8.54 -29.48
C ARG A 47 2.22 -8.58 -31.01
N GLY A 48 3.32 -9.19 -31.46
CA GLY A 48 3.68 -9.30 -32.88
C GLY A 48 4.40 -8.08 -33.46
N GLN A 49 4.68 -7.05 -32.67
CA GLN A 49 5.44 -5.88 -33.10
C GLN A 49 6.92 -6.24 -33.27
N PRO A 50 7.54 -5.92 -34.42
CA PRO A 50 8.98 -6.05 -34.56
C PRO A 50 9.71 -4.99 -33.75
N LEU A 51 10.78 -5.38 -33.07
CA LEU A 51 11.59 -4.52 -32.21
C LEU A 51 13.04 -4.52 -32.68
N LYS A 52 13.73 -3.40 -32.46
CA LYS A 52 15.16 -3.22 -32.66
C LYS A 52 15.85 -2.97 -31.34
N ALA A 53 17.15 -3.22 -31.28
CA ALA A 53 17.96 -2.85 -30.13
C ALA A 53 17.86 -1.32 -29.90
N GLY A 54 17.54 -0.92 -28.66
CA GLY A 54 17.32 0.47 -28.28
C GLY A 54 15.84 0.91 -28.27
N ASP A 55 14.92 0.12 -28.78
CA ASP A 55 13.48 0.43 -28.70
C ASP A 55 12.98 0.33 -27.27
N VAL A 56 12.11 1.28 -26.87
CA VAL A 56 11.47 1.28 -25.58
C VAL A 56 10.35 0.24 -25.57
N ILE A 57 10.42 -0.73 -24.66
CA ILE A 57 9.45 -1.81 -24.53
C ILE A 57 8.45 -1.61 -23.37
N ALA A 58 8.84 -0.85 -22.36
CA ALA A 58 7.98 -0.55 -21.22
C ALA A 58 8.30 0.83 -20.65
N ASP A 59 7.29 1.48 -20.12
CA ASP A 59 7.40 2.75 -19.41
C ASP A 59 7.23 2.54 -17.91
N GLY A 60 7.88 3.39 -17.10
CA GLY A 60 7.69 3.47 -15.67
C GLY A 60 6.55 4.43 -15.27
N SER A 61 6.37 4.65 -13.97
CA SER A 61 5.29 5.48 -13.43
C SER A 61 5.36 6.95 -13.85
N ALA A 62 6.56 7.46 -14.15
CA ALA A 62 6.80 8.85 -14.51
C ALA A 62 7.37 8.99 -15.92
N THR A 63 7.10 8.03 -16.79
CA THR A 63 7.58 8.03 -18.17
C THR A 63 6.45 7.78 -19.14
N GLU A 64 6.54 8.37 -20.32
CA GLU A 64 5.66 8.12 -21.46
C GLU A 64 6.49 7.99 -22.73
N LYS A 65 6.39 6.83 -23.39
CA LYS A 65 7.15 6.50 -24.60
C LYS A 65 8.67 6.67 -24.45
N GLY A 66 9.19 6.35 -23.27
CA GLY A 66 10.61 6.45 -22.95
C GLY A 66 11.08 7.84 -22.52
N GLU A 67 10.22 8.85 -22.51
CA GLU A 67 10.54 10.20 -22.07
C GLU A 67 9.98 10.48 -20.67
N LEU A 68 10.64 11.37 -19.92
CA LEU A 68 10.19 11.76 -18.59
C LEU A 68 8.87 12.55 -18.71
N ALA A 69 7.83 12.06 -18.04
CA ALA A 69 6.49 12.64 -18.02
C ALA A 69 6.02 12.81 -16.56
N VAL A 70 6.54 13.84 -15.88
CA VAL A 70 6.16 14.20 -14.51
C VAL A 70 5.11 15.31 -14.56
N GLY A 71 3.93 15.01 -13.95
CA GLY A 71 2.82 15.97 -13.91
C GLY A 71 2.14 16.16 -15.25
N ALA A 72 1.38 17.25 -15.36
CA ALA A 72 0.63 17.61 -16.56
C ALA A 72 0.66 19.14 -16.77
N ASN A 73 0.66 19.56 -18.03
CA ASN A 73 0.48 20.96 -18.37
C ASN A 73 -1.01 21.30 -18.36
N VAL A 74 -1.38 22.28 -17.55
CA VAL A 74 -2.76 22.76 -17.43
C VAL A 74 -2.86 24.23 -17.81
N VAL A 75 -3.99 24.64 -18.37
CA VAL A 75 -4.29 26.06 -18.65
C VAL A 75 -4.74 26.69 -17.35
N VAL A 76 -4.12 27.84 -17.01
CA VAL A 76 -4.38 28.59 -15.77
C VAL A 76 -4.89 29.95 -16.09
N ALA A 77 -5.90 30.46 -15.37
CA ALA A 77 -6.36 31.84 -15.39
C ALA A 77 -6.03 32.50 -14.03
N PHE A 78 -5.36 33.65 -14.07
CA PHE A 78 -5.08 34.47 -12.90
C PHE A 78 -6.15 35.55 -12.77
N MET A 79 -7.20 35.28 -12.03
CA MET A 79 -8.30 36.21 -11.85
C MET A 79 -9.07 35.89 -10.54
N PRO A 80 -9.69 36.88 -9.88
CA PRO A 80 -10.64 36.63 -8.82
C PRO A 80 -11.87 35.91 -9.38
N TRP A 81 -12.38 34.91 -8.66
CA TRP A 81 -13.57 34.18 -9.04
C TRP A 81 -14.55 34.08 -7.84
N GLU A 82 -15.51 34.97 -7.75
CA GLU A 82 -16.57 34.99 -6.76
C GLU A 82 -16.12 34.79 -5.31
N GLY A 83 -14.85 35.11 -4.99
CA GLY A 83 -14.23 34.95 -3.70
C GLY A 83 -13.78 33.51 -3.35
N TYR A 84 -14.07 32.51 -4.19
CA TYR A 84 -13.70 31.12 -3.94
C TYR A 84 -12.21 30.83 -4.05
N ASN A 85 -11.43 31.74 -4.61
CA ASN A 85 -9.96 31.67 -4.67
C ASN A 85 -9.30 32.70 -3.76
N PHE A 86 -9.95 33.05 -2.63
CA PHE A 86 -9.39 33.98 -1.65
C PHE A 86 -8.15 33.38 -0.97
N GLU A 87 -7.11 34.20 -0.78
CA GLU A 87 -5.80 33.79 -0.24
C GLU A 87 -5.16 32.65 -1.04
N ASP A 88 -4.92 31.51 -0.43
CA ASP A 88 -4.24 30.34 -1.01
C ASP A 88 -5.20 29.36 -1.71
N ALA A 89 -6.49 29.68 -1.75
CA ALA A 89 -7.48 28.81 -2.38
C ALA A 89 -7.34 28.82 -3.90
N ILE A 90 -7.47 27.65 -4.51
CA ILE A 90 -7.39 27.45 -5.96
C ILE A 90 -8.66 26.71 -6.41
N LEU A 91 -9.30 27.24 -7.45
CA LEU A 91 -10.38 26.54 -8.14
C LEU A 91 -9.80 25.66 -9.24
N ILE A 92 -10.23 24.41 -9.27
CA ILE A 92 -9.84 23.47 -10.32
C ILE A 92 -11.07 23.03 -11.11
N SER A 93 -10.86 22.71 -12.38
CA SER A 93 -11.91 22.14 -13.23
C SER A 93 -12.22 20.71 -12.77
N GLU A 94 -13.50 20.35 -12.73
CA GLU A 94 -13.96 18.98 -12.47
C GLU A 94 -13.31 17.94 -13.40
N ARG A 95 -12.97 18.34 -14.61
CA ARG A 95 -12.27 17.49 -15.58
C ARG A 95 -10.94 16.96 -15.04
N LEU A 96 -10.18 17.75 -14.28
CA LEU A 96 -8.90 17.32 -13.69
C LEU A 96 -9.07 16.16 -12.71
N VAL A 97 -10.18 16.18 -11.98
CA VAL A 97 -10.55 15.11 -11.03
C VAL A 97 -11.10 13.90 -11.78
N ARG A 98 -12.06 14.11 -12.68
CA ARG A 98 -12.72 13.02 -13.43
C ARG A 98 -11.74 12.23 -14.32
N ASP A 99 -10.81 12.91 -14.96
CA ASP A 99 -9.85 12.32 -15.88
C ASP A 99 -8.55 11.89 -15.17
N ASP A 100 -8.49 11.96 -13.82
CA ASP A 100 -7.33 11.58 -12.98
C ASP A 100 -6.01 12.24 -13.38
N ILE A 101 -6.03 13.48 -13.90
CA ILE A 101 -4.86 14.14 -14.50
C ILE A 101 -3.77 14.40 -13.46
N LEU A 102 -4.15 14.76 -12.22
CA LEU A 102 -3.23 15.05 -11.12
C LEU A 102 -3.25 13.99 -10.03
N THR A 103 -3.87 12.85 -10.28
CA THR A 103 -4.00 11.75 -9.31
C THR A 103 -2.68 11.02 -9.14
N SER A 104 -2.28 10.80 -7.91
CA SER A 104 -1.11 10.01 -7.54
C SER A 104 -1.49 8.88 -6.60
N ILE A 105 -0.74 7.78 -6.67
CA ILE A 105 -0.88 6.63 -5.80
C ILE A 105 0.29 6.61 -4.84
N HIS A 106 0.00 6.57 -3.54
CA HIS A 106 0.99 6.46 -2.49
C HIS A 106 0.81 5.12 -1.78
N ILE A 107 1.93 4.43 -1.54
CA ILE A 107 1.95 3.14 -0.84
C ILE A 107 2.68 3.35 0.47
N GLN A 108 2.00 3.10 1.59
CA GLN A 108 2.58 3.11 2.92
C GLN A 108 2.67 1.68 3.43
N GLU A 109 3.75 1.37 4.12
CA GLU A 109 3.98 0.07 4.73
C GLU A 109 4.06 0.25 6.24
N PHE A 110 3.24 -0.51 6.93
CA PHE A 110 3.20 -0.56 8.38
C PHE A 110 3.64 -1.93 8.84
N SER A 111 4.43 -1.98 9.90
CA SER A 111 4.87 -3.24 10.51
C SER A 111 4.58 -3.23 12.00
N LEU A 112 4.08 -4.34 12.51
CA LEU A 112 3.79 -4.54 13.92
C LEU A 112 4.38 -5.89 14.35
N GLU A 113 5.03 -5.91 15.49
CA GLU A 113 5.62 -7.11 16.06
C GLU A 113 4.94 -7.46 17.38
N ALA A 114 4.63 -8.75 17.57
CA ALA A 114 4.25 -9.28 18.87
C ALA A 114 5.52 -9.69 19.63
N ARG A 115 5.71 -9.18 20.83
CA ARG A 115 6.91 -9.39 21.65
C ARG A 115 6.60 -10.18 22.92
N ASP A 116 7.61 -10.88 23.41
CA ASP A 116 7.54 -11.49 24.74
C ASP A 116 7.83 -10.41 25.78
N THR A 117 6.86 -10.10 26.64
CA THR A 117 7.01 -9.17 27.73
C THR A 117 7.17 -9.91 29.07
N LYS A 118 7.61 -9.18 30.11
CA LYS A 118 7.71 -9.74 31.47
C LYS A 118 6.36 -10.17 32.05
N LEU A 119 5.26 -9.62 31.52
CA LEU A 119 3.89 -9.89 31.95
C LEU A 119 3.23 -11.01 31.15
N GLY A 120 3.84 -11.45 30.06
CA GLY A 120 3.35 -12.48 29.14
C GLY A 120 3.63 -12.13 27.70
N LYS A 121 3.15 -12.97 26.80
CA LYS A 121 3.30 -12.76 25.35
C LYS A 121 2.24 -11.80 24.85
N GLU A 122 2.65 -10.90 23.95
CA GLU A 122 1.72 -10.15 23.11
C GLU A 122 1.16 -11.07 22.04
N GLU A 123 -0.07 -10.87 21.64
CA GLU A 123 -0.72 -11.67 20.61
C GLU A 123 -1.35 -10.77 19.55
N ILE A 124 -1.23 -11.18 18.28
CA ILE A 124 -1.96 -10.57 17.17
C ILE A 124 -3.25 -11.35 17.04
N THR A 125 -4.39 -10.68 17.16
CA THR A 125 -5.71 -11.28 17.19
C THR A 125 -6.80 -10.31 16.79
N GLN A 126 -7.90 -10.82 16.27
CA GLN A 126 -9.12 -10.06 16.05
C GLN A 126 -9.89 -9.79 17.35
N ASP A 127 -9.70 -10.61 18.39
CA ASP A 127 -10.38 -10.48 19.68
C ASP A 127 -9.73 -9.37 20.52
N ILE A 128 -10.14 -8.12 20.26
CA ILE A 128 -9.62 -6.94 20.92
C ILE A 128 -10.63 -6.45 21.96
N PRO A 129 -10.21 -6.26 23.23
CA PRO A 129 -11.12 -5.80 24.27
C PRO A 129 -11.61 -4.38 23.99
N ASN A 130 -12.89 -4.13 24.32
CA ASN A 130 -13.54 -2.82 24.25
C ASN A 130 -13.65 -2.19 22.84
N LYS A 131 -13.59 -2.98 21.79
CA LYS A 131 -13.89 -2.55 20.41
C LYS A 131 -15.25 -3.06 19.97
N SER A 132 -15.93 -2.29 19.12
CA SER A 132 -17.21 -2.71 18.53
C SER A 132 -17.00 -3.72 17.40
N GLU A 133 -18.01 -4.54 17.12
CA GLU A 133 -17.96 -5.48 15.99
C GLU A 133 -17.75 -4.77 14.64
N GLU A 134 -18.27 -3.54 14.50
CA GLU A 134 -18.07 -2.72 13.30
C GLU A 134 -16.60 -2.34 13.09
N ALA A 135 -15.87 -2.01 14.16
CA ALA A 135 -14.45 -1.68 14.11
C ALA A 135 -13.56 -2.89 13.76
N LEU A 136 -14.06 -4.10 13.99
CA LEU A 136 -13.35 -5.35 13.74
C LEU A 136 -13.73 -5.98 12.38
N LEU A 137 -14.70 -5.43 11.67
CA LEU A 137 -15.27 -6.02 10.45
C LEU A 137 -14.23 -6.22 9.33
N ASN A 138 -13.26 -5.34 9.25
CA ASN A 138 -12.23 -5.38 8.21
C ASN A 138 -11.07 -6.33 8.54
N LEU A 139 -11.02 -6.89 9.74
CA LEU A 139 -9.98 -7.84 10.16
C LEU A 139 -10.31 -9.27 9.73
N ASP A 140 -9.28 -10.04 9.45
CA ASP A 140 -9.38 -11.49 9.29
C ASP A 140 -9.27 -12.23 10.64
N ASP A 141 -9.39 -13.54 10.60
CA ASP A 141 -9.33 -14.41 11.81
C ASP A 141 -7.97 -14.33 12.52
N GLU A 142 -6.92 -13.88 11.83
CA GLU A 142 -5.58 -13.67 12.37
C GLU A 142 -5.39 -12.27 12.97
N GLY A 143 -6.38 -11.40 12.82
CA GLY A 143 -6.35 -10.01 13.31
C GLY A 143 -5.65 -9.02 12.39
N VAL A 144 -5.48 -9.35 11.12
CA VAL A 144 -4.90 -8.48 10.08
C VAL A 144 -5.99 -8.01 9.14
N VAL A 145 -5.89 -6.77 8.68
CA VAL A 145 -6.85 -6.20 7.73
C VAL A 145 -6.90 -7.00 6.42
N GLN A 146 -8.10 -7.30 5.95
CA GLN A 146 -8.32 -8.07 4.73
C GLN A 146 -7.90 -7.29 3.48
N ILE A 147 -7.32 -8.00 2.51
CA ILE A 147 -6.93 -7.40 1.22
C ILE A 147 -8.18 -6.92 0.48
N GLY A 148 -8.16 -5.65 0.08
CA GLY A 148 -9.26 -5.00 -0.65
C GLY A 148 -10.20 -4.20 0.25
N SER A 149 -10.00 -4.18 1.56
CA SER A 149 -10.77 -3.32 2.46
C SER A 149 -10.47 -1.85 2.21
N CYS A 150 -11.52 -1.03 2.25
CA CYS A 150 -11.35 0.42 2.33
C CYS A 150 -11.12 0.79 3.79
N ILE A 151 -10.09 1.59 4.05
CA ILE A 151 -9.66 1.96 5.39
C ILE A 151 -9.85 3.46 5.58
N ASP A 152 -10.56 3.82 6.62
CA ASP A 152 -10.74 5.19 7.07
C ASP A 152 -9.77 5.52 8.23
N PRO A 153 -9.54 6.82 8.52
CA PRO A 153 -8.77 7.22 9.69
C PRO A 153 -9.33 6.58 10.98
N TRP A 154 -8.44 6.01 11.80
CA TRP A 154 -8.75 5.30 13.05
C TRP A 154 -9.26 3.86 12.89
N ASP A 155 -9.30 3.33 11.68
CA ASP A 155 -9.55 1.90 11.48
C ASP A 155 -8.35 1.06 11.92
N ILE A 156 -8.64 -0.12 12.45
CA ILE A 156 -7.61 -1.05 12.91
C ILE A 156 -7.02 -1.79 11.72
N LEU A 157 -5.72 -1.64 11.52
CA LEU A 157 -4.96 -2.35 10.50
C LEU A 157 -4.48 -3.72 10.97
N VAL A 158 -4.03 -3.80 12.22
CA VAL A 158 -3.59 -5.03 12.86
C VAL A 158 -4.02 -5.00 14.32
N GLY A 159 -4.81 -5.97 14.72
CA GLY A 159 -5.23 -6.15 16.10
C GLY A 159 -4.12 -6.77 16.92
N LYS A 160 -3.72 -6.12 18.01
CA LYS A 160 -2.74 -6.62 18.96
C LYS A 160 -3.21 -6.41 20.38
N VAL A 161 -3.01 -7.40 21.22
CA VAL A 161 -3.29 -7.35 22.65
C VAL A 161 -2.02 -7.59 23.45
N THR A 162 -1.88 -6.81 24.52
CA THR A 162 -0.74 -6.89 25.45
C THR A 162 -1.26 -7.26 26.82
N PRO A 163 -0.64 -8.20 27.55
CA PRO A 163 -1.05 -8.55 28.91
C PRO A 163 -0.94 -7.36 29.86
N LYS A 164 -1.95 -7.14 30.70
CA LYS A 164 -1.93 -6.13 31.78
C LYS A 164 -1.23 -6.66 33.02
N GLY A 165 -0.47 -5.79 33.71
CA GLY A 165 0.04 -6.09 35.05
C GLY A 165 -1.06 -5.99 36.10
N GLU A 166 -0.97 -6.78 37.17
CA GLU A 166 -1.94 -6.78 38.29
C GLU A 166 -2.13 -5.40 38.95
N SER A 167 -1.13 -4.52 38.86
CA SER A 167 -1.18 -3.17 39.38
C SER A 167 -1.97 -2.17 38.53
N GLU A 168 -2.26 -2.51 37.30
CA GLU A 168 -2.97 -1.64 36.33
C GLU A 168 -4.49 -1.85 36.36
N LEU A 169 -4.97 -2.86 37.08
CA LEU A 169 -6.41 -3.17 37.21
C LEU A 169 -7.09 -2.17 38.15
N GLY A 170 -7.98 -1.35 37.62
CA GLY A 170 -8.85 -0.50 38.40
C GLY A 170 -9.83 -1.28 39.30
N PRO A 171 -10.41 -0.63 40.35
CA PRO A 171 -11.38 -1.31 41.23
C PRO A 171 -12.60 -1.87 40.48
N GLU A 172 -13.04 -1.19 39.43
CA GLU A 172 -14.18 -1.60 38.58
C GLU A 172 -13.84 -2.81 37.73
N GLU A 173 -12.62 -2.87 37.18
CA GLU A 173 -12.13 -4.01 36.39
C GLU A 173 -11.93 -5.25 37.25
N LYS A 174 -11.48 -5.09 38.51
CA LYS A 174 -11.40 -6.18 39.47
C LYS A 174 -12.77 -6.78 39.80
N LEU A 175 -13.79 -5.93 39.86
CA LEU A 175 -15.17 -6.36 40.05
C LEU A 175 -15.73 -7.10 38.84
N LEU A 176 -15.47 -6.57 37.63
CA LEU A 176 -15.87 -7.21 36.37
C LEU A 176 -15.18 -8.57 36.17
N ARG A 177 -13.91 -8.69 36.54
CA ARG A 177 -13.17 -9.95 36.53
C ARG A 177 -13.78 -10.98 37.47
N ALA A 178 -14.21 -10.57 38.66
CA ALA A 178 -14.88 -11.43 39.63
C ALA A 178 -16.26 -11.94 39.15
N ILE A 179 -16.96 -11.16 38.31
CA ILE A 179 -18.31 -11.46 37.83
C ILE A 179 -18.29 -12.25 36.51
N PHE A 180 -17.43 -11.85 35.55
CA PHE A 180 -17.43 -12.38 34.17
C PHE A 180 -16.27 -13.32 33.84
N GLY A 181 -15.37 -13.61 34.79
CA GLY A 181 -14.22 -14.51 34.60
C GLY A 181 -12.96 -13.81 34.07
N ASP A 182 -11.85 -14.56 34.05
CA ASP A 182 -10.49 -14.04 33.90
C ASP A 182 -10.16 -13.40 32.55
N LYS A 183 -10.97 -13.56 31.51
CA LYS A 183 -10.59 -13.14 30.14
C LYS A 183 -10.82 -11.65 29.80
N ALA A 184 -11.74 -10.97 30.45
CA ALA A 184 -12.12 -9.60 30.06
C ALA A 184 -11.22 -8.48 30.59
N GLY A 185 -10.33 -8.75 31.54
CA GLY A 185 -9.48 -7.76 32.21
C GLY A 185 -7.98 -7.93 31.99
N ASP A 186 -7.55 -9.02 31.40
CA ASP A 186 -6.14 -9.40 31.36
C ASP A 186 -5.31 -8.77 30.25
N PHE A 187 -5.97 -8.20 29.24
CA PHE A 187 -5.31 -7.65 28.07
C PHE A 187 -5.66 -6.19 27.85
N LYS A 188 -4.67 -5.46 27.34
CA LYS A 188 -4.80 -4.07 26.88
C LYS A 188 -4.68 -4.04 25.36
N ASP A 189 -5.50 -3.24 24.71
CA ASP A 189 -5.40 -2.93 23.31
C ASP A 189 -4.07 -2.21 23.01
N ALA A 190 -3.33 -2.77 22.06
CA ALA A 190 -2.07 -2.25 21.52
C ALA A 190 -2.06 -2.36 19.98
N SER A 191 -3.25 -2.33 19.38
CA SER A 191 -3.46 -2.44 17.94
C SER A 191 -2.83 -1.28 17.17
N LEU A 192 -2.59 -1.51 15.90
CA LEU A 192 -2.14 -0.50 14.96
C LEU A 192 -3.38 0.09 14.27
N GLU A 193 -3.61 1.38 14.48
CA GLU A 193 -4.69 2.18 13.89
C GLU A 193 -4.14 3.19 12.89
#